data_9db072db5728d6b056a89fbcf86c5987
#
_entry.id   9db072db5728d6b056a89fbcf86c5987
#
_cell.length_a   1.000
_cell.length_b   1.000
_cell.length_c   1.000
_cell.angle_alpha   90.00
_cell.angle_beta   90.00
_cell.angle_gamma   90.00
#
_symmetry.space_group_name_H-M   'P 1'
#
loop_
_entity.id
_entity.type
_entity.pdbx_description
1 polymer ?
#
loop_
_entity_poly.entity_id
_entity_poly.type
_entity_poly.pdbx_seq_one_letter_code
_entity_poly.pdbx_strand_id
1 'polypeptide(L)'
;MRPRNLLITLGVLVAVLVLPNLDALQSKARQTIASAAGKAAVTNMSGVVAENNARGLAAAELITLPIKVEEVMPGVFRASGVGNTFVITTSEGNVIFDTGLVIQASEQIRQLKAALGDFEPVKIVLSHSHADHVGGTRLWSGENTELIAHEAFEEEQRYLTELNPYLHQRNRILFPWIPETPRTLPGMDFRVFPPDVRVDNALPYTFTLGGRRFEVHATPGAEGADNVVLWLPDDKVLLTGDFFGPQFPQFPNLFTMRGEKMRKPVEYMNSIDHLLNLEIETLLPSHLEPVRGANEIRAGMIKIREAVDFVHSTTVAGMNAGKSLSELMVEIRLPERLLLSETHGKVSWAVKSIWEYYATWFHFDRTSELYATPQSAVLDDLAGIIDADAALSLVREKLQRSEPEQALLLLEIFEGFDKEPDLMELRVEVLSQLRERATVTGNDYELYWLDSELEKARRALLQ
;
A
#
# COMPACT_ATOMS: atom_id res chain seq x y z
N MET A 1 21.28 65.47 0.73
CA MET A 1 20.41 64.28 0.43
C MET A 1 19.62 63.91 1.68
N ARG A 2 18.29 63.88 1.59
CA ARG A 2 17.44 63.63 2.75
C ARG A 2 17.48 62.17 3.13
N PRO A 3 17.48 61.78 4.43
CA PRO A 3 17.63 60.41 4.88
C PRO A 3 16.58 59.44 4.38
N ARG A 4 15.47 59.97 3.86
CA ARG A 4 14.37 59.22 3.28
C ARG A 4 14.72 58.43 1.99
N ASN A 5 15.65 58.98 1.17
CA ASN A 5 16.05 58.34 -0.08
C ASN A 5 17.06 57.21 0.13
N LEU A 6 17.80 57.27 1.24
CA LEU A 6 18.76 56.21 1.57
C LEU A 6 18.06 54.91 2.06
N LEU A 7 16.96 55.07 2.83
CA LEU A 7 16.16 53.94 3.30
C LEU A 7 15.39 53.27 2.16
N ILE A 8 14.89 54.01 1.18
CA ILE A 8 14.22 53.44 0.00
C ILE A 8 15.22 52.67 -0.88
N THR A 9 16.40 53.22 -1.06
CA THR A 9 17.46 52.58 -1.89
C THR A 9 17.96 51.31 -1.21
N LEU A 10 18.12 51.30 0.13
CA LEU A 10 18.50 50.11 0.88
C LEU A 10 17.37 49.05 0.85
N GLY A 11 16.10 49.43 0.98
CA GLY A 11 14.96 48.54 0.90
C GLY A 11 14.80 47.88 -0.49
N VAL A 12 15.05 48.65 -1.57
CA VAL A 12 15.04 48.13 -2.95
C VAL A 12 16.24 47.22 -3.21
N LEU A 13 17.41 47.56 -2.69
CA LEU A 13 18.60 46.71 -2.83
C LEU A 13 18.46 45.40 -2.06
N VAL A 14 17.87 45.41 -0.87
CA VAL A 14 17.57 44.22 -0.10
C VAL A 14 16.47 43.40 -0.79
N ALA A 15 15.46 44.03 -1.37
CA ALA A 15 14.42 43.32 -2.12
C ALA A 15 14.96 42.70 -3.41
N VAL A 16 15.85 43.39 -4.14
CA VAL A 16 16.47 42.87 -5.37
C VAL A 16 17.53 41.79 -5.11
N LEU A 17 18.20 41.81 -3.95
CA LEU A 17 19.19 40.77 -3.57
C LEU A 17 18.58 39.59 -2.82
N VAL A 18 17.41 39.78 -2.18
CA VAL A 18 16.74 38.75 -1.36
C VAL A 18 15.65 38.03 -2.12
N LEU A 19 14.95 38.68 -3.08
CA LEU A 19 13.88 38.06 -3.85
C LEU A 19 14.31 36.86 -4.69
N PRO A 20 15.45 36.84 -5.39
CA PRO A 20 15.92 35.66 -6.12
C PRO A 20 16.36 34.52 -5.20
N ASN A 21 16.73 34.83 -3.94
CA ASN A 21 17.15 33.85 -2.95
C ASN A 21 16.02 33.42 -1.98
N LEU A 22 14.87 34.07 -2.03
CA LEU A 22 13.79 33.77 -1.12
C LEU A 22 13.22 32.38 -1.35
N ASP A 23 13.09 31.97 -2.61
CA ASP A 23 12.61 30.64 -2.98
C ASP A 23 13.64 29.57 -2.63
N ALA A 24 14.92 29.84 -2.87
CA ALA A 24 16.01 28.95 -2.46
C ALA A 24 16.13 28.85 -0.92
N LEU A 25 15.96 29.95 -0.18
CA LEU A 25 15.92 29.95 1.28
C LEU A 25 14.68 29.24 1.83
N GLN A 26 13.53 29.42 1.21
CA GLN A 26 12.31 28.70 1.57
C GLN A 26 12.41 27.21 1.26
N SER A 27 12.98 26.83 0.11
CA SER A 27 13.26 25.46 -0.26
C SER A 27 14.22 24.81 0.74
N LYS A 28 15.32 25.47 1.08
CA LYS A 28 16.30 24.98 2.07
C LYS A 28 15.70 24.87 3.48
N ALA A 29 14.85 25.80 3.89
CA ALA A 29 14.14 25.73 5.16
C ALA A 29 13.13 24.56 5.18
N ARG A 30 12.38 24.35 4.09
CA ARG A 30 11.48 23.20 3.92
C ARG A 30 12.22 21.87 4.00
N GLN A 31 13.37 21.76 3.31
CA GLN A 31 14.23 20.58 3.35
C GLN A 31 14.77 20.31 4.77
N THR A 32 15.18 21.37 5.50
CA THR A 32 15.68 21.23 6.87
C THR A 32 14.57 20.76 7.83
N ILE A 33 13.38 21.33 7.73
CA ILE A 33 12.22 20.93 8.53
C ILE A 33 11.79 19.50 8.19
N ALA A 34 11.71 19.16 6.90
CA ALA A 34 11.37 17.82 6.43
C ALA A 34 12.41 16.78 6.90
N SER A 35 13.71 17.13 6.87
CA SER A 35 14.79 16.26 7.36
C SER A 35 14.70 16.03 8.87
N ALA A 36 14.44 17.07 9.67
CA ALA A 36 14.28 16.92 11.13
C ALA A 36 13.03 16.10 11.48
N ALA A 37 11.92 16.34 10.80
CA ALA A 37 10.69 15.58 10.98
C ALA A 37 10.86 14.13 10.52
N GLY A 38 11.53 13.90 9.40
CA GLY A 38 11.86 12.57 8.90
C GLY A 38 12.71 11.76 9.88
N LYS A 39 13.76 12.37 10.47
CA LYS A 39 14.56 11.70 11.51
C LYS A 39 13.75 11.29 12.73
N ALA A 40 12.87 12.17 13.21
CA ALA A 40 12.01 11.88 14.36
C ALA A 40 11.00 10.76 14.01
N ALA A 41 10.46 10.77 12.81
CA ALA A 41 9.54 9.74 12.35
C ALA A 41 10.22 8.39 12.18
N VAL A 42 11.42 8.35 11.57
CA VAL A 42 12.24 7.13 11.44
C VAL A 42 12.59 6.55 12.80
N THR A 43 12.94 7.39 13.79
CA THR A 43 13.21 6.94 15.16
C THR A 43 11.98 6.34 15.82
N ASN A 44 10.81 6.96 15.63
CA ASN A 44 9.54 6.46 16.16
C ASN A 44 9.13 5.15 15.47
N MET A 45 9.27 5.08 14.15
CA MET A 45 8.99 3.87 13.36
C MET A 45 9.92 2.72 13.78
N SER A 46 11.21 3.00 14.01
CA SER A 46 12.15 1.97 14.47
C SER A 46 11.74 1.36 15.82
N GLY A 47 11.19 2.16 16.72
CA GLY A 47 10.65 1.68 17.99
C GLY A 47 9.43 0.78 17.81
N VAL A 48 8.49 1.20 16.98
CA VAL A 48 7.27 0.43 16.66
C VAL A 48 7.61 -0.87 15.91
N VAL A 49 8.55 -0.81 14.98
CA VAL A 49 9.04 -2.00 14.25
C VAL A 49 9.67 -3.00 15.22
N ALA A 50 10.51 -2.54 16.16
CA ALA A 50 11.10 -3.40 17.17
C ALA A 50 10.05 -4.04 18.09
N GLU A 51 9.02 -3.29 18.47
CA GLU A 51 7.90 -3.79 19.28
C GLU A 51 7.05 -4.80 18.49
N ASN A 52 6.76 -4.54 17.22
CA ASN A 52 6.03 -5.46 16.35
C ASN A 52 6.82 -6.74 16.09
N ASN A 53 8.14 -6.66 15.87
CA ASN A 53 9.01 -7.82 15.77
C ASN A 53 8.98 -8.68 17.05
N ALA A 54 8.99 -8.04 18.21
CA ALA A 54 8.88 -8.72 19.49
C ALA A 54 7.52 -9.44 19.66
N ARG A 55 6.48 -8.96 18.95
CA ARG A 55 5.14 -9.59 18.91
C ARG A 55 5.01 -10.63 17.81
N GLY A 56 6.03 -10.85 16.98
CA GLY A 56 5.99 -11.77 15.84
C GLY A 56 5.11 -11.30 14.68
N LEU A 57 4.93 -9.98 14.52
CA LEU A 57 4.16 -9.38 13.43
C LEU A 57 5.07 -9.12 12.23
N ALA A 58 4.77 -9.76 11.10
CA ALA A 58 5.60 -9.77 9.90
C ALA A 58 5.72 -8.40 9.17
N ALA A 59 4.84 -7.45 9.45
CA ALA A 59 4.90 -6.12 8.81
C ALA A 59 6.19 -5.33 9.10
N ALA A 60 6.96 -5.75 10.08
CA ALA A 60 8.29 -5.21 10.29
C ALA A 60 9.24 -5.51 9.13
N GLU A 61 9.00 -6.60 8.39
CA GLU A 61 9.84 -6.98 7.25
C GLU A 61 9.65 -6.06 6.04
N LEU A 62 8.51 -5.36 5.94
CA LEU A 62 8.25 -4.41 4.85
C LEU A 62 8.98 -3.07 5.03
N ILE A 63 9.53 -2.80 6.21
CA ILE A 63 10.18 -1.54 6.54
C ILE A 63 11.67 -1.79 6.74
N THR A 64 12.46 -1.58 5.69
CA THR A 64 13.92 -1.67 5.80
C THR A 64 14.47 -0.43 6.48
N LEU A 65 14.84 -0.55 7.75
CA LEU A 65 15.49 0.48 8.55
C LEU A 65 16.79 -0.05 9.17
N PRO A 66 17.84 0.75 9.30
CA PRO A 66 17.98 2.13 8.79
C PRO A 66 17.98 2.19 7.25
N ILE A 67 17.67 3.36 6.70
CA ILE A 67 17.79 3.61 5.26
C ILE A 67 19.24 3.33 4.84
N LYS A 68 19.40 2.52 3.80
CA LYS A 68 20.67 2.15 3.21
C LYS A 68 20.68 2.51 1.74
N VAL A 69 21.81 3.01 1.26
CA VAL A 69 22.05 3.21 -0.17
C VAL A 69 23.06 2.19 -0.64
N GLU A 70 22.71 1.49 -1.70
CA GLU A 70 23.58 0.50 -2.33
C GLU A 70 23.49 0.56 -3.85
N GLU A 71 24.56 0.26 -4.53
CA GLU A 71 24.54 0.01 -5.96
C GLU A 71 24.09 -1.44 -6.20
N VAL A 72 22.83 -1.61 -6.63
CA VAL A 72 22.24 -2.93 -6.83
C VAL A 72 22.68 -3.60 -8.14
N MET A 73 23.14 -2.78 -9.07
CA MET A 73 23.80 -3.16 -10.32
C MET A 73 24.51 -1.93 -10.90
N PRO A 74 25.41 -2.10 -11.89
CA PRO A 74 26.17 -0.97 -12.45
C PRO A 74 25.29 0.21 -12.87
N GLY A 75 25.48 1.35 -12.18
CA GLY A 75 24.75 2.58 -12.43
C GLY A 75 23.30 2.58 -11.96
N VAL A 76 22.85 1.62 -11.16
CA VAL A 76 21.53 1.61 -10.52
C VAL A 76 21.67 1.55 -9.01
N PHE A 77 21.23 2.58 -8.33
CA PHE A 77 21.35 2.75 -6.88
C PHE A 77 19.96 2.65 -6.25
N ARG A 78 19.84 1.92 -5.16
CA ARG A 78 18.66 1.80 -4.33
C ARG A 78 18.87 2.52 -3.01
N ALA A 79 17.97 3.41 -2.63
CA ALA A 79 17.78 3.81 -1.24
C ALA A 79 16.60 3.06 -0.65
N SER A 80 16.86 2.23 0.38
CA SER A 80 15.81 1.47 1.05
C SER A 80 14.86 2.37 1.86
N GLY A 81 13.67 1.86 2.19
CA GLY A 81 12.68 2.57 3.00
C GLY A 81 11.45 1.73 3.23
N VAL A 82 10.31 2.35 3.52
CA VAL A 82 8.99 1.75 3.33
C VAL A 82 8.82 1.52 1.83
N GLY A 83 8.89 2.57 1.00
CA GLY A 83 9.11 2.47 -0.43
C GLY A 83 10.58 2.71 -0.77
N ASN A 84 11.17 1.88 -1.62
CA ASN A 84 12.49 2.09 -2.18
C ASN A 84 12.46 3.24 -3.20
N THR A 85 13.54 4.00 -3.24
CA THR A 85 13.82 4.96 -4.32
C THR A 85 15.00 4.46 -5.13
N PHE A 86 14.85 4.38 -6.45
CA PHE A 86 15.94 3.99 -7.34
C PHE A 86 16.45 5.18 -8.13
N VAL A 87 17.76 5.28 -8.26
CA VAL A 87 18.44 6.24 -9.13
C VAL A 87 19.21 5.49 -10.20
N ILE A 88 18.86 5.73 -11.46
CA ILE A 88 19.56 5.19 -12.61
C ILE A 88 20.44 6.29 -13.19
N THR A 89 21.76 6.10 -13.11
CA THR A 89 22.74 7.08 -13.57
C THR A 89 23.03 6.93 -15.06
N THR A 90 23.18 8.06 -15.73
CA THR A 90 23.61 8.13 -17.13
C THR A 90 24.61 9.28 -17.32
N SER A 91 25.28 9.33 -18.48
CA SER A 91 26.19 10.44 -18.82
C SER A 91 25.49 11.78 -19.06
N GLU A 92 24.17 11.78 -19.26
CA GLU A 92 23.35 12.96 -19.55
C GLU A 92 22.39 13.34 -18.40
N GLY A 93 22.58 12.73 -17.22
CA GLY A 93 21.78 12.95 -16.02
C GLY A 93 21.19 11.69 -15.44
N ASN A 94 20.38 11.83 -14.41
CA ASN A 94 19.84 10.71 -13.64
C ASN A 94 18.33 10.58 -13.82
N VAL A 95 17.85 9.33 -13.88
CA VAL A 95 16.44 8.99 -13.83
C VAL A 95 16.12 8.44 -12.45
N ILE A 96 15.01 8.87 -11.85
CA ILE A 96 14.50 8.32 -10.60
C ILE A 96 13.28 7.47 -10.89
N PHE A 97 13.20 6.30 -10.26
CA PHE A 97 12.01 5.47 -10.20
C PHE A 97 11.54 5.39 -8.77
N ASP A 98 10.33 5.87 -8.52
CA ASP A 98 9.68 6.11 -7.23
C ASP A 98 10.50 7.02 -6.29
N THR A 99 9.82 7.73 -5.42
CA THR A 99 10.41 8.79 -4.60
C THR A 99 10.31 8.54 -3.10
N GLY A 100 9.82 7.36 -2.73
CA GLY A 100 9.69 6.93 -1.35
C GLY A 100 8.58 7.62 -0.56
N LEU A 101 8.46 7.25 0.71
CA LEU A 101 7.49 7.84 1.64
C LEU A 101 7.97 9.23 2.08
N VAL A 102 7.08 10.22 2.11
CA VAL A 102 7.40 11.63 2.41
C VAL A 102 8.23 11.83 3.68
N ILE A 103 7.98 11.06 4.74
CA ILE A 103 8.71 11.17 6.01
C ILE A 103 10.13 10.60 5.93
N GLN A 104 10.44 9.77 4.95
CA GLN A 104 11.76 9.14 4.73
C GLN A 104 12.50 9.75 3.53
N ALA A 105 11.78 10.34 2.60
CA ALA A 105 12.33 10.83 1.33
C ALA A 105 13.52 11.79 1.51
N SER A 106 13.47 12.70 2.47
CA SER A 106 14.60 13.62 2.74
C SER A 106 15.88 12.90 3.15
N GLU A 107 15.77 11.79 3.86
CA GLU A 107 16.94 10.99 4.27
C GLU A 107 17.44 10.13 3.10
N GLN A 108 16.53 9.54 2.30
CA GLN A 108 16.89 8.83 1.07
C GLN A 108 17.64 9.77 0.12
N ILE A 109 17.12 10.98 -0.12
CA ILE A 109 17.75 12.02 -0.93
C ILE A 109 19.16 12.36 -0.40
N ARG A 110 19.27 12.59 0.90
CA ARG A 110 20.55 12.95 1.53
C ARG A 110 21.59 11.86 1.34
N GLN A 111 21.22 10.60 1.52
CA GLN A 111 22.14 9.47 1.38
C GLN A 111 22.50 9.20 -0.09
N LEU A 112 21.52 9.28 -1.01
CA LEU A 112 21.80 9.13 -2.45
C LEU A 112 22.71 10.24 -2.96
N LYS A 113 22.48 11.50 -2.56
CA LYS A 113 23.37 12.60 -2.93
C LYS A 113 24.77 12.50 -2.28
N ALA A 114 24.87 11.89 -1.10
CA ALA A 114 26.17 11.62 -0.48
C ALA A 114 26.96 10.55 -1.25
N ALA A 115 26.28 9.58 -1.86
CA ALA A 115 26.90 8.51 -2.64
C ALA A 115 27.24 8.95 -4.08
N LEU A 116 26.38 9.77 -4.70
CA LEU A 116 26.43 10.10 -6.13
C LEU A 116 26.93 11.53 -6.43
N GLY A 117 27.08 12.37 -5.41
CA GLY A 117 27.25 13.82 -5.56
C GLY A 117 25.89 14.53 -5.59
N ASP A 118 25.91 15.87 -5.61
CA ASP A 118 24.69 16.66 -5.73
C ASP A 118 24.22 16.65 -7.18
N PHE A 119 22.94 16.32 -7.39
CA PHE A 119 22.31 16.30 -8.71
C PHE A 119 20.82 16.63 -8.61
N GLU A 120 20.26 17.08 -9.72
CA GLU A 120 18.82 17.14 -9.97
C GLU A 120 18.47 16.04 -10.99
N PRO A 121 17.38 15.29 -10.81
CA PRO A 121 16.99 14.28 -11.78
C PRO A 121 16.46 14.94 -13.06
N VAL A 122 16.83 14.38 -14.20
CA VAL A 122 16.27 14.78 -15.49
C VAL A 122 14.83 14.27 -15.65
N LYS A 123 14.60 13.06 -15.16
CA LYS A 123 13.27 12.41 -15.20
C LYS A 123 12.96 11.71 -13.89
N ILE A 124 11.69 11.73 -13.52
CA ILE A 124 11.11 10.93 -12.43
C ILE A 124 10.00 10.09 -13.04
N VAL A 125 10.08 8.78 -12.87
CA VAL A 125 9.02 7.83 -13.22
C VAL A 125 8.36 7.38 -11.93
N LEU A 126 7.06 7.58 -11.80
CA LEU A 126 6.25 7.14 -10.66
C LEU A 126 5.49 5.87 -11.04
N SER A 127 5.70 4.80 -10.28
CA SER A 127 5.07 3.51 -10.55
C SER A 127 3.54 3.58 -10.41
N HIS A 128 3.05 4.23 -9.36
CA HIS A 128 1.63 4.45 -9.08
C HIS A 128 1.45 5.51 -7.98
N SER A 129 0.21 5.84 -7.65
CA SER A 129 -0.16 7.00 -6.83
C SER A 129 -0.05 6.83 -5.31
N HIS A 130 0.37 5.67 -4.79
CA HIS A 130 0.49 5.47 -3.35
C HIS A 130 1.56 6.34 -2.69
N ALA A 131 1.31 6.72 -1.43
CA ALA A 131 2.10 7.72 -0.71
C ALA A 131 3.58 7.34 -0.49
N ASP A 132 3.89 6.06 -0.43
CA ASP A 132 5.24 5.54 -0.25
C ASP A 132 6.05 5.43 -1.56
N HIS A 133 5.43 5.76 -2.69
CA HIS A 133 6.07 5.86 -4.00
C HIS A 133 6.21 7.30 -4.46
N VAL A 134 5.25 8.17 -4.11
CA VAL A 134 5.19 9.55 -4.60
C VAL A 134 5.64 10.60 -3.57
N GLY A 135 5.83 10.20 -2.31
CA GLY A 135 5.97 11.13 -1.19
C GLY A 135 7.15 12.10 -1.29
N GLY A 136 8.22 11.71 -1.95
CA GLY A 136 9.42 12.53 -2.15
C GLY A 136 9.42 13.39 -3.42
N THR A 137 8.42 13.27 -4.29
CA THR A 137 8.43 13.90 -5.62
C THR A 137 8.73 15.39 -5.56
N ARG A 138 8.08 16.13 -4.67
CA ARG A 138 8.31 17.58 -4.51
C ARG A 138 9.70 17.94 -3.99
N LEU A 139 10.38 17.01 -3.33
CA LEU A 139 11.74 17.21 -2.80
C LEU A 139 12.80 16.92 -3.87
N TRP A 140 12.46 16.03 -4.82
CA TRP A 140 13.31 15.65 -5.93
C TRP A 140 13.18 16.57 -7.15
N SER A 141 11.95 17.06 -7.44
CA SER A 141 11.69 17.84 -8.66
C SER A 141 12.41 19.17 -8.65
N GLY A 142 13.22 19.42 -9.69
CA GLY A 142 13.78 20.71 -10.06
C GLY A 142 12.98 21.37 -11.20
N GLU A 143 13.45 22.53 -11.68
CA GLU A 143 12.79 23.29 -12.75
C GLU A 143 12.72 22.52 -14.09
N ASN A 144 13.69 21.66 -14.35
CA ASN A 144 13.83 20.92 -15.61
C ASN A 144 13.55 19.41 -15.45
N THR A 145 13.00 18.98 -14.33
CA THR A 145 12.66 17.58 -14.09
C THR A 145 11.34 17.24 -14.77
N GLU A 146 11.38 16.29 -15.71
CA GLU A 146 10.18 15.75 -16.37
C GLU A 146 9.58 14.62 -15.54
N LEU A 147 8.29 14.72 -15.23
CA LEU A 147 7.53 13.73 -14.48
C LEU A 147 6.77 12.80 -15.42
N ILE A 148 6.97 11.51 -15.26
CA ILE A 148 6.35 10.44 -16.08
C ILE A 148 5.50 9.57 -15.17
N ALA A 149 4.22 9.38 -15.51
CA ALA A 149 3.32 8.48 -14.82
C ALA A 149 2.22 7.97 -15.76
N HIS A 150 1.40 7.06 -15.29
CA HIS A 150 0.26 6.56 -16.06
C HIS A 150 -0.78 7.66 -16.31
N GLU A 151 -1.56 7.54 -17.39
CA GLU A 151 -2.63 8.51 -17.72
C GLU A 151 -3.72 8.59 -16.62
N ALA A 152 -3.99 7.50 -15.90
CA ALA A 152 -4.94 7.48 -14.79
C ALA A 152 -4.38 8.05 -13.47
N PHE A 153 -3.10 8.41 -13.40
CA PHE A 153 -2.42 8.83 -12.17
C PHE A 153 -3.10 10.02 -11.46
N GLU A 154 -3.51 11.04 -12.22
CA GLU A 154 -4.16 12.23 -11.63
C GLU A 154 -5.53 11.88 -11.02
N GLU A 155 -6.27 10.97 -11.66
CA GLU A 155 -7.57 10.51 -11.15
C GLU A 155 -7.37 9.72 -9.85
N GLU A 156 -6.42 8.78 -9.80
CA GLU A 156 -6.13 8.01 -8.58
C GLU A 156 -5.62 8.90 -7.44
N GLN A 157 -4.74 9.86 -7.72
CA GLN A 157 -4.30 10.88 -6.75
C GLN A 157 -5.47 11.70 -6.20
N ARG A 158 -6.43 12.03 -7.04
CA ARG A 158 -7.64 12.75 -6.64
C ARG A 158 -8.44 11.94 -5.61
N TYR A 159 -8.71 10.65 -5.88
CA TYR A 159 -9.44 9.78 -4.93
C TYR A 159 -8.72 9.67 -3.60
N LEU A 160 -7.41 9.43 -3.61
CA LEU A 160 -6.61 9.36 -2.38
C LEU A 160 -6.64 10.67 -1.59
N THR A 161 -6.63 11.81 -2.28
CA THR A 161 -6.68 13.14 -1.66
C THR A 161 -8.06 13.43 -1.06
N GLU A 162 -9.14 13.19 -1.81
CA GLU A 162 -10.52 13.45 -1.38
C GLU A 162 -10.92 12.52 -0.21
N LEU A 163 -10.47 11.28 -0.23
CA LEU A 163 -10.76 10.27 0.81
C LEU A 163 -9.73 10.24 1.94
N ASN A 164 -8.73 11.11 1.94
CA ASN A 164 -7.63 11.05 2.91
C ASN A 164 -8.08 10.97 4.38
N PRO A 165 -9.07 11.73 4.88
CA PRO A 165 -9.55 11.58 6.26
C PRO A 165 -10.13 10.20 6.56
N TYR A 166 -10.87 9.63 5.62
CA TYR A 166 -11.44 8.29 5.73
C TYR A 166 -10.35 7.20 5.70
N LEU A 167 -9.44 7.29 4.74
CA LEU A 167 -8.33 6.34 4.59
C LEU A 167 -7.37 6.41 5.79
N HIS A 168 -7.11 7.61 6.33
CA HIS A 168 -6.27 7.77 7.52
C HIS A 168 -6.83 7.01 8.74
N GLN A 169 -8.14 7.07 8.99
CA GLN A 169 -8.77 6.34 10.09
C GLN A 169 -8.61 4.82 9.94
N ARG A 170 -8.67 4.29 8.72
CA ARG A 170 -8.47 2.87 8.43
C ARG A 170 -7.00 2.48 8.52
N ASN A 171 -6.14 3.26 7.88
CA ASN A 171 -4.72 2.96 7.79
C ASN A 171 -4.02 2.99 9.14
N ARG A 172 -4.43 3.84 10.09
CA ARG A 172 -3.86 3.84 11.45
C ARG A 172 -4.10 2.53 12.22
N ILE A 173 -5.13 1.76 11.85
CA ILE A 173 -5.40 0.45 12.43
C ILE A 173 -4.48 -0.60 11.78
N LEU A 174 -4.34 -0.54 10.46
CA LEU A 174 -3.59 -1.51 9.67
C LEU A 174 -2.08 -1.24 9.68
N PHE A 175 -1.66 -0.02 10.02
CA PHE A 175 -0.27 0.42 10.08
C PHE A 175 -0.03 1.15 11.40
N PRO A 176 0.34 0.44 12.47
CA PRO A 176 0.45 1.00 13.83
C PRO A 176 1.42 2.17 13.98
N TRP A 177 2.30 2.41 13.02
CA TRP A 177 3.22 3.56 12.99
C TRP A 177 2.57 4.86 12.52
N ILE A 178 1.33 4.82 11.96
CA ILE A 178 0.60 6.02 11.55
C ILE A 178 0.06 6.71 12.80
N PRO A 179 0.37 8.00 13.03
CA PRO A 179 -0.06 8.72 14.23
C PRO A 179 -1.58 8.90 14.24
N GLU A 180 -2.17 8.92 15.44
CA GLU A 180 -3.61 9.10 15.62
C GLU A 180 -4.14 10.39 14.99
N THR A 181 -3.41 11.48 15.16
CA THR A 181 -3.75 12.77 14.56
C THR A 181 -2.90 12.96 13.32
N PRO A 182 -3.52 13.24 12.15
CA PRO A 182 -2.77 13.56 10.94
C PRO A 182 -1.83 14.76 11.20
N ARG A 183 -0.54 14.56 11.07
CA ARG A 183 0.44 15.64 11.19
C ARG A 183 0.68 16.21 9.81
N THR A 184 0.00 17.30 9.47
CA THR A 184 0.36 18.11 8.32
C THR A 184 1.54 19.00 8.71
N LEU A 185 2.75 18.59 8.35
CA LEU A 185 3.92 19.47 8.42
C LEU A 185 4.02 20.28 7.14
N PRO A 186 4.40 21.56 7.20
CA PRO A 186 4.62 22.34 5.99
C PRO A 186 5.62 21.64 5.05
N GLY A 187 5.21 21.40 3.81
CA GLY A 187 6.01 20.67 2.82
C GLY A 187 5.83 19.15 2.80
N MET A 188 5.00 18.58 3.67
CA MET A 188 4.62 17.16 3.65
C MET A 188 3.25 16.95 2.96
N ASP A 189 2.98 17.70 1.91
CA ASP A 189 1.85 17.48 1.03
C ASP A 189 2.24 16.41 0.00
N PHE A 190 1.61 15.24 0.04
CA PHE A 190 1.86 14.16 -0.94
C PHE A 190 1.13 14.35 -2.26
N ARG A 191 0.44 15.46 -2.46
CA ARG A 191 -0.11 15.77 -3.78
C ARG A 191 1.04 16.01 -4.75
N VAL A 192 1.04 15.26 -5.82
CA VAL A 192 2.04 15.35 -6.87
C VAL A 192 1.58 16.34 -7.94
N PHE A 193 2.52 16.90 -8.66
CA PHE A 193 2.23 17.67 -9.87
C PHE A 193 1.59 16.76 -10.94
N PRO A 194 0.77 17.31 -11.83
CA PRO A 194 0.38 16.59 -13.02
C PRO A 194 1.60 16.07 -13.77
N PRO A 195 1.60 14.82 -14.25
CA PRO A 195 2.73 14.33 -15.04
C PRO A 195 2.87 15.07 -16.36
N ASP A 196 4.12 15.33 -16.76
CA ASP A 196 4.43 15.92 -18.06
C ASP A 196 4.21 14.91 -19.19
N VAL A 197 4.52 13.62 -18.91
CA VAL A 197 4.29 12.50 -19.81
C VAL A 197 3.28 11.55 -19.18
N ARG A 198 2.19 11.28 -19.92
CA ARG A 198 1.15 10.31 -19.55
C ARG A 198 1.33 9.06 -20.37
N VAL A 199 1.62 7.94 -19.70
CA VAL A 199 1.76 6.63 -20.33
C VAL A 199 0.38 6.00 -20.42
N ASP A 200 -0.02 5.61 -21.62
CA ASP A 200 -1.29 4.93 -21.87
C ASP A 200 -1.15 3.40 -21.88
N ASN A 201 -2.29 2.70 -21.92
CA ASN A 201 -2.30 1.23 -21.93
C ASN A 201 -1.99 0.62 -23.31
N ALA A 202 -1.80 1.42 -24.35
CA ALA A 202 -1.67 0.91 -25.72
C ALA A 202 -0.22 0.61 -26.10
N LEU A 203 0.70 1.53 -25.79
CA LEU A 203 2.11 1.41 -26.16
C LEU A 203 3.02 1.90 -25.01
N PRO A 204 4.19 1.28 -24.82
CA PRO A 204 5.17 1.76 -23.88
C PRO A 204 5.71 3.14 -24.30
N TYR A 205 5.90 4.01 -23.33
CA TYR A 205 6.66 5.24 -23.53
C TYR A 205 8.15 4.92 -23.50
N THR A 206 8.87 5.27 -24.55
CA THR A 206 10.29 4.94 -24.70
C THR A 206 11.15 6.20 -24.82
N PHE A 207 12.31 6.20 -24.18
CA PHE A 207 13.31 7.25 -24.33
C PHE A 207 14.73 6.70 -24.18
N THR A 208 15.71 7.49 -24.64
CA THR A 208 17.13 7.20 -24.44
C THR A 208 17.75 8.39 -23.73
N LEU A 209 18.58 8.13 -22.72
CA LEU A 209 19.33 9.15 -21.98
C LEU A 209 20.75 8.63 -21.74
N GLY A 210 21.77 9.40 -22.17
CA GLY A 210 23.16 9.01 -22.04
C GLY A 210 23.50 7.66 -22.65
N GLY A 211 22.83 7.30 -23.74
CA GLY A 211 23.00 6.03 -24.46
C GLY A 211 22.28 4.83 -23.85
N ARG A 212 21.63 4.96 -22.69
CA ARG A 212 20.83 3.92 -22.04
C ARG A 212 19.37 4.02 -22.48
N ARG A 213 18.74 2.90 -22.82
CA ARG A 213 17.34 2.82 -23.22
C ARG A 213 16.43 2.58 -22.02
N PHE A 214 15.26 3.21 -22.05
CA PHE A 214 14.23 3.13 -21.03
C PHE A 214 12.88 2.91 -21.70
N GLU A 215 12.09 2.00 -21.15
CA GLU A 215 10.73 1.74 -21.61
C GLU A 215 9.80 1.70 -20.40
N VAL A 216 8.81 2.59 -20.37
CA VAL A 216 7.78 2.64 -19.32
C VAL A 216 6.54 1.95 -19.86
N HIS A 217 6.18 0.83 -19.27
CA HIS A 217 5.04 0.00 -19.67
C HIS A 217 3.89 0.19 -18.67
N ALA A 218 2.69 0.45 -19.18
CA ALA A 218 1.48 0.41 -18.36
C ALA A 218 1.16 -1.05 -17.98
N THR A 219 0.82 -1.26 -16.70
CA THR A 219 0.50 -2.57 -16.14
C THR A 219 -0.73 -2.50 -15.24
N PRO A 220 -1.92 -2.18 -15.79
CA PRO A 220 -3.14 -2.01 -15.00
C PRO A 220 -3.58 -3.31 -14.34
N GLY A 221 -4.46 -3.18 -13.34
CA GLY A 221 -5.05 -4.30 -12.61
C GLY A 221 -4.24 -4.83 -11.43
N ALA A 222 -3.00 -4.32 -11.24
CA ALA A 222 -2.13 -4.65 -10.10
C ALA A 222 -2.45 -3.80 -8.87
N GLU A 223 -1.46 -3.05 -8.37
CA GLU A 223 -1.61 -2.23 -7.15
C GLU A 223 -2.54 -1.04 -7.36
N GLY A 224 -2.67 -0.54 -8.58
CA GLY A 224 -3.60 0.53 -8.98
C GLY A 224 -4.01 0.41 -10.44
N ALA A 225 -5.01 1.20 -10.85
CA ALA A 225 -5.35 1.39 -12.27
C ALA A 225 -4.25 2.17 -13.01
N ASP A 226 -3.41 2.88 -12.27
CA ASP A 226 -2.33 3.77 -12.73
C ASP A 226 -0.94 3.14 -12.62
N ASN A 227 -0.84 1.81 -12.51
CA ASN A 227 0.46 1.17 -12.35
C ASN A 227 1.25 1.16 -13.65
N VAL A 228 2.53 1.56 -13.55
CA VAL A 228 3.54 1.40 -14.59
C VAL A 228 4.79 0.72 -14.03
N VAL A 229 5.52 0.06 -14.91
CA VAL A 229 6.84 -0.51 -14.63
C VAL A 229 7.87 0.13 -15.54
N LEU A 230 9.13 0.19 -15.10
CA LEU A 230 10.24 0.70 -15.89
C LEU A 230 11.16 -0.46 -16.31
N TRP A 231 11.25 -0.68 -17.60
CA TRP A 231 12.11 -1.69 -18.21
C TRP A 231 13.41 -1.06 -18.74
N LEU A 232 14.54 -1.65 -18.40
CA LEU A 232 15.86 -1.32 -18.90
C LEU A 232 16.32 -2.47 -19.83
N PRO A 233 16.05 -2.39 -21.13
CA PRO A 233 16.22 -3.54 -22.04
C PRO A 233 17.68 -3.95 -22.21
N ASP A 234 18.62 -3.00 -22.17
CA ASP A 234 20.05 -3.29 -22.32
C ASP A 234 20.63 -4.01 -21.09
N ASP A 235 20.02 -3.81 -19.92
CA ASP A 235 20.42 -4.40 -18.64
C ASP A 235 19.57 -5.61 -18.25
N LYS A 236 18.48 -5.86 -18.94
CA LYS A 236 17.46 -6.89 -18.64
C LYS A 236 16.88 -6.76 -17.21
N VAL A 237 16.62 -5.52 -16.81
CA VAL A 237 16.15 -5.15 -15.49
C VAL A 237 14.76 -4.54 -15.54
N LEU A 238 13.85 -5.03 -14.70
CA LEU A 238 12.52 -4.50 -14.55
C LEU A 238 12.35 -3.91 -13.14
N LEU A 239 12.10 -2.60 -13.06
CA LEU A 239 11.65 -1.93 -11.85
C LEU A 239 10.12 -2.01 -11.82
N THR A 240 9.56 -2.67 -10.79
CA THR A 240 8.17 -3.12 -10.83
C THR A 240 7.19 -2.25 -10.07
N GLY A 241 7.66 -1.28 -9.27
CA GLY A 241 6.77 -0.72 -8.26
C GLY A 241 6.25 -1.84 -7.36
N ASP A 242 4.96 -1.81 -7.09
CA ASP A 242 4.24 -2.81 -6.31
C ASP A 242 3.48 -3.83 -7.16
N PHE A 243 3.80 -3.93 -8.45
CA PHE A 243 3.05 -4.78 -9.38
C PHE A 243 2.88 -6.22 -8.88
N PHE A 244 3.90 -6.80 -8.28
CA PHE A 244 3.85 -8.13 -7.68
C PHE A 244 3.61 -8.11 -6.16
N GLY A 245 3.43 -6.91 -5.58
CA GLY A 245 3.37 -6.68 -4.15
C GLY A 245 4.74 -6.65 -3.48
N PRO A 246 4.79 -6.59 -2.13
CA PRO A 246 6.05 -6.41 -1.41
C PRO A 246 6.98 -7.62 -1.46
N GLN A 247 6.47 -8.83 -1.65
CA GLN A 247 7.27 -10.06 -1.78
C GLN A 247 7.07 -10.69 -3.17
N PHE A 248 8.10 -11.38 -3.65
CA PHE A 248 8.03 -12.10 -4.91
C PHE A 248 8.59 -13.53 -4.77
N PRO A 249 7.82 -14.58 -5.20
CA PRO A 249 6.42 -14.54 -5.61
C PRO A 249 5.46 -14.62 -4.43
N GLN A 250 4.32 -13.94 -4.52
CA GLN A 250 3.23 -14.03 -3.54
C GLN A 250 1.86 -13.98 -4.23
N PHE A 251 0.80 -14.34 -3.52
CA PHE A 251 -0.57 -14.12 -4.00
C PHE A 251 -0.90 -12.62 -3.95
N PRO A 252 -1.41 -12.02 -5.04
CA PRO A 252 -1.62 -10.58 -5.10
C PRO A 252 -2.79 -10.13 -4.22
N ASN A 253 -2.70 -8.87 -3.75
CA ASN A 253 -3.75 -8.25 -2.96
C ASN A 253 -4.84 -7.66 -3.87
N LEU A 254 -5.74 -8.50 -4.40
CA LEU A 254 -6.83 -8.09 -5.29
C LEU A 254 -7.96 -7.35 -4.55
N PHE A 255 -8.08 -7.51 -3.23
CA PHE A 255 -9.06 -6.84 -2.41
C PHE A 255 -8.44 -6.41 -1.09
N THR A 256 -8.09 -5.14 -1.01
CA THR A 256 -7.37 -4.59 0.14
C THR A 256 -8.31 -4.15 1.25
N MET A 257 -7.94 -4.41 2.50
CA MET A 257 -8.62 -3.89 3.69
C MET A 257 -8.45 -2.37 3.86
N ARG A 258 -7.47 -1.76 3.20
CA ARG A 258 -7.23 -0.31 3.28
C ARG A 258 -8.40 0.52 2.75
N GLY A 259 -9.20 -0.01 1.83
CA GLY A 259 -10.37 0.66 1.31
C GLY A 259 -10.13 1.39 -0.01
N GLU A 260 -9.34 0.80 -0.87
CA GLU A 260 -9.13 1.20 -2.25
C GLU A 260 -10.13 0.51 -3.19
N LYS A 261 -10.06 0.84 -4.48
CA LYS A 261 -10.86 0.18 -5.50
C LYS A 261 -10.49 -1.31 -5.62
N MET A 262 -11.45 -2.12 -6.00
CA MET A 262 -11.21 -3.52 -6.36
C MET A 262 -10.30 -3.59 -7.59
N ARG A 263 -9.32 -4.48 -7.55
CA ARG A 263 -8.41 -4.73 -8.64
C ARG A 263 -9.00 -5.75 -9.59
N LYS A 264 -8.70 -5.59 -10.87
CA LYS A 264 -9.32 -6.41 -11.91
C LYS A 264 -8.42 -7.60 -12.28
N PRO A 265 -8.81 -8.83 -11.95
CA PRO A 265 -7.94 -9.99 -12.11
C PRO A 265 -7.57 -10.25 -13.58
N VAL A 266 -8.47 -10.00 -14.54
CA VAL A 266 -8.19 -10.20 -15.97
C VAL A 266 -7.16 -9.18 -16.48
N GLU A 267 -7.27 -7.91 -16.09
CA GLU A 267 -6.26 -6.90 -16.44
C GLU A 267 -4.89 -7.26 -15.85
N TYR A 268 -4.85 -7.71 -14.58
CA TYR A 268 -3.63 -8.14 -13.94
C TYR A 268 -2.95 -9.31 -14.68
N MET A 269 -3.73 -10.32 -15.05
CA MET A 269 -3.20 -11.46 -15.84
C MET A 269 -2.66 -11.01 -17.20
N ASN A 270 -3.37 -10.13 -17.90
CA ASN A 270 -2.93 -9.58 -19.19
C ASN A 270 -1.62 -8.78 -19.03
N SER A 271 -1.47 -8.03 -17.95
CA SER A 271 -0.24 -7.31 -17.64
C SER A 271 0.93 -8.28 -17.38
N ILE A 272 0.71 -9.38 -16.66
CA ILE A 272 1.74 -10.42 -16.50
C ILE A 272 2.08 -11.07 -17.85
N ASP A 273 1.09 -11.42 -18.67
CA ASP A 273 1.29 -12.01 -19.99
C ASP A 273 2.11 -11.06 -20.90
N HIS A 274 1.88 -9.73 -20.77
CA HIS A 274 2.71 -8.73 -21.46
C HIS A 274 4.16 -8.75 -20.96
N LEU A 275 4.39 -8.71 -19.65
CA LEU A 275 5.72 -8.72 -19.06
C LEU A 275 6.50 -10.02 -19.31
N LEU A 276 5.82 -11.15 -19.47
CA LEU A 276 6.44 -12.44 -19.82
C LEU A 276 7.10 -12.44 -21.21
N ASN A 277 6.82 -11.46 -22.07
CA ASN A 277 7.52 -11.28 -23.35
C ASN A 277 8.86 -10.54 -23.21
N LEU A 278 9.16 -9.97 -22.03
CA LEU A 278 10.44 -9.32 -21.75
C LEU A 278 11.46 -10.36 -21.24
N GLU A 279 12.73 -10.16 -21.60
CA GLU A 279 13.84 -11.03 -21.17
C GLU A 279 14.38 -10.58 -19.79
N ILE A 280 13.56 -10.67 -18.75
CA ILE A 280 13.88 -10.15 -17.40
C ILE A 280 14.89 -11.08 -16.70
N GLU A 281 16.03 -10.53 -16.28
CA GLU A 281 17.04 -11.22 -15.47
C GLU A 281 17.08 -10.74 -14.02
N THR A 282 16.59 -9.51 -13.77
CA THR A 282 16.51 -8.92 -12.43
C THR A 282 15.21 -8.14 -12.27
N LEU A 283 14.50 -8.37 -11.15
CA LEU A 283 13.42 -7.50 -10.68
C LEU A 283 13.93 -6.59 -9.57
N LEU A 284 13.54 -5.32 -9.64
CA LEU A 284 13.77 -4.32 -8.61
C LEU A 284 12.40 -3.85 -8.09
N PRO A 285 11.85 -4.50 -7.05
CA PRO A 285 10.57 -4.11 -6.47
C PRO A 285 10.71 -2.86 -5.61
N SER A 286 9.64 -2.11 -5.45
CA SER A 286 9.66 -0.92 -4.59
C SER A 286 9.65 -1.24 -3.09
N HIS A 287 9.58 -2.52 -2.72
CA HIS A 287 9.81 -3.00 -1.36
C HIS A 287 10.88 -4.09 -1.34
N LEU A 288 11.51 -4.26 -0.17
CA LEU A 288 12.49 -5.32 0.10
C LEU A 288 13.69 -5.34 -0.88
N GLU A 289 14.23 -6.54 -1.13
CA GLU A 289 15.49 -6.75 -1.84
C GLU A 289 15.26 -7.08 -3.33
N PRO A 290 16.26 -6.82 -4.19
CA PRO A 290 16.24 -7.25 -5.59
C PRO A 290 16.08 -8.76 -5.75
N VAL A 291 15.28 -9.20 -6.75
CA VAL A 291 15.14 -10.60 -7.13
C VAL A 291 15.95 -10.87 -8.40
N ARG A 292 16.77 -11.92 -8.39
CA ARG A 292 17.68 -12.24 -9.48
C ARG A 292 17.45 -13.65 -9.98
N GLY A 293 17.64 -13.87 -11.29
CA GLY A 293 17.56 -15.16 -11.94
C GLY A 293 16.38 -15.23 -12.93
N ALA A 294 16.67 -15.22 -14.23
CA ALA A 294 15.65 -15.20 -15.28
C ALA A 294 14.63 -16.33 -15.16
N ASN A 295 15.11 -17.56 -14.88
CA ASN A 295 14.24 -18.73 -14.76
C ASN A 295 13.32 -18.64 -13.53
N GLU A 296 13.85 -18.19 -12.39
CA GLU A 296 13.10 -18.05 -11.13
C GLU A 296 12.04 -16.94 -11.25
N ILE A 297 12.43 -15.80 -11.84
CA ILE A 297 11.52 -14.68 -12.09
C ILE A 297 10.39 -15.13 -13.02
N ARG A 298 10.72 -15.74 -14.14
CA ARG A 298 9.72 -16.22 -15.11
C ARG A 298 8.79 -17.27 -14.49
N ALA A 299 9.33 -18.23 -13.74
CA ALA A 299 8.54 -19.25 -13.06
C ALA A 299 7.61 -18.64 -12.00
N GLY A 300 8.09 -17.65 -11.24
CA GLY A 300 7.29 -16.91 -10.26
C GLY A 300 6.15 -16.15 -10.91
N MET A 301 6.40 -15.43 -12.00
CA MET A 301 5.38 -14.70 -12.76
C MET A 301 4.31 -15.64 -13.30
N ILE A 302 4.69 -16.77 -13.92
CA ILE A 302 3.76 -17.78 -14.41
C ILE A 302 2.92 -18.33 -13.25
N LYS A 303 3.54 -18.65 -12.12
CA LYS A 303 2.84 -19.19 -10.96
C LYS A 303 1.80 -18.20 -10.40
N ILE A 304 2.15 -16.91 -10.29
CA ILE A 304 1.23 -15.86 -9.86
C ILE A 304 0.06 -15.78 -10.84
N ARG A 305 0.35 -15.70 -12.14
CA ARG A 305 -0.66 -15.61 -13.20
C ARG A 305 -1.63 -16.80 -13.16
N GLU A 306 -1.11 -18.03 -13.05
CA GLU A 306 -1.92 -19.24 -12.97
C GLU A 306 -2.75 -19.31 -11.66
N ALA A 307 -2.21 -18.83 -10.54
CA ALA A 307 -2.93 -18.79 -9.29
C ALA A 307 -4.12 -17.81 -9.35
N VAL A 308 -3.93 -16.64 -9.95
CA VAL A 308 -5.02 -15.67 -10.16
C VAL A 308 -6.07 -16.21 -11.13
N ASP A 309 -5.65 -16.83 -12.22
CA ASP A 309 -6.56 -17.46 -13.20
C ASP A 309 -7.39 -18.57 -12.55
N PHE A 310 -6.75 -19.42 -11.75
CA PHE A 310 -7.45 -20.46 -11.00
C PHE A 310 -8.52 -19.91 -10.08
N VAL A 311 -8.19 -18.91 -9.26
CA VAL A 311 -9.14 -18.29 -8.34
C VAL A 311 -10.27 -17.59 -9.10
N HIS A 312 -9.93 -16.83 -10.15
CA HIS A 312 -10.91 -16.14 -10.98
C HIS A 312 -11.88 -17.13 -11.66
N SER A 313 -11.35 -18.09 -12.42
CA SER A 313 -12.16 -19.03 -13.20
C SER A 313 -13.03 -19.92 -12.31
N THR A 314 -12.50 -20.37 -11.15
CA THR A 314 -13.26 -21.18 -10.19
C THR A 314 -14.37 -20.37 -9.51
N THR A 315 -14.09 -19.10 -9.17
CA THR A 315 -15.13 -18.21 -8.63
C THR A 315 -16.25 -18.00 -9.64
N VAL A 316 -15.92 -17.66 -10.89
CA VAL A 316 -16.91 -17.46 -11.95
C VAL A 316 -17.72 -18.73 -12.21
N ALA A 317 -17.07 -19.90 -12.26
CA ALA A 317 -17.76 -21.18 -12.41
C ALA A 317 -18.72 -21.46 -11.27
N GLY A 318 -18.31 -21.16 -10.03
CA GLY A 318 -19.18 -21.29 -8.85
C GLY A 318 -20.39 -20.34 -8.88
N MET A 319 -20.17 -19.08 -9.26
CA MET A 319 -21.27 -18.10 -9.47
C MET A 319 -22.27 -18.62 -10.51
N ASN A 320 -21.80 -19.11 -11.65
CA ASN A 320 -22.64 -19.69 -12.71
C ASN A 320 -23.39 -20.96 -12.25
N ALA A 321 -22.86 -21.68 -11.27
CA ALA A 321 -23.49 -22.83 -10.65
C ALA A 321 -24.48 -22.46 -9.51
N GLY A 322 -24.65 -21.16 -9.21
CA GLY A 322 -25.54 -20.67 -8.17
C GLY A 322 -25.02 -20.86 -6.74
N LYS A 323 -23.71 -21.04 -6.56
CA LYS A 323 -23.11 -21.08 -5.23
C LYS A 323 -23.08 -19.69 -4.61
N SER A 324 -23.24 -19.61 -3.30
CA SER A 324 -23.12 -18.37 -2.54
C SER A 324 -21.66 -17.91 -2.39
N LEU A 325 -21.44 -16.62 -2.13
CA LEU A 325 -20.12 -16.08 -1.83
C LEU A 325 -19.44 -16.82 -0.67
N SER A 326 -20.18 -17.08 0.41
CA SER A 326 -19.61 -17.74 1.59
C SER A 326 -19.16 -19.18 1.30
N GLU A 327 -19.91 -19.95 0.49
CA GLU A 327 -19.48 -21.28 0.04
C GLU A 327 -18.18 -21.19 -0.74
N LEU A 328 -18.09 -20.27 -1.71
CA LEU A 328 -16.89 -20.12 -2.53
C LEU A 328 -15.66 -19.66 -1.74
N MET A 329 -15.85 -18.73 -0.78
CA MET A 329 -14.76 -18.30 0.11
C MET A 329 -14.22 -19.44 0.98
N VAL A 330 -15.05 -20.46 1.31
CA VAL A 330 -14.64 -21.64 2.06
C VAL A 330 -14.03 -22.70 1.15
N GLU A 331 -14.60 -22.94 -0.03
CA GLU A 331 -14.21 -24.05 -0.90
C GLU A 331 -12.95 -23.76 -1.72
N ILE A 332 -12.78 -22.53 -2.21
CA ILE A 332 -11.67 -22.21 -3.13
C ILE A 332 -10.37 -22.13 -2.37
N ARG A 333 -9.46 -23.04 -2.69
CA ARG A 333 -8.10 -23.13 -2.17
C ARG A 333 -7.14 -23.36 -3.34
N LEU A 334 -5.98 -22.76 -3.30
CA LEU A 334 -4.95 -23.01 -4.32
C LEU A 334 -4.52 -24.48 -4.26
N PRO A 335 -4.43 -25.17 -5.40
CA PRO A 335 -3.83 -26.49 -5.46
C PRO A 335 -2.33 -26.40 -5.11
N GLU A 336 -1.74 -27.49 -4.62
CA GLU A 336 -0.35 -27.55 -4.11
C GLU A 336 0.68 -26.90 -5.05
N ARG A 337 0.56 -27.17 -6.37
CA ARG A 337 1.47 -26.58 -7.40
C ARG A 337 1.40 -25.07 -7.49
N LEU A 338 0.30 -24.43 -7.04
CA LEU A 338 0.05 -22.99 -7.11
C LEU A 338 0.12 -22.30 -5.74
N LEU A 339 0.48 -23.02 -4.68
CA LEU A 339 0.60 -22.42 -3.35
C LEU A 339 1.59 -21.25 -3.37
N LEU A 340 1.11 -20.10 -2.96
CA LEU A 340 1.84 -18.85 -2.81
C LEU A 340 1.69 -18.33 -1.38
N SER A 341 2.62 -17.50 -0.96
CA SER A 341 2.48 -16.75 0.31
C SER A 341 1.25 -15.85 0.25
N GLU A 342 0.46 -15.84 1.32
CA GLU A 342 -0.73 -14.99 1.50
C GLU A 342 -0.48 -13.86 2.52
N THR A 343 0.76 -13.50 2.75
CA THR A 343 1.14 -12.48 3.74
C THR A 343 0.51 -11.11 3.47
N HIS A 344 0.28 -10.77 2.21
CA HIS A 344 -0.28 -9.49 1.81
C HIS A 344 -1.66 -9.63 1.15
N GLY A 345 -1.78 -10.47 0.11
CA GLY A 345 -3.05 -10.85 -0.50
C GLY A 345 -3.57 -12.16 0.08
N LYS A 346 -4.89 -12.36 0.11
CA LYS A 346 -5.53 -13.58 0.62
C LYS A 346 -6.48 -14.15 -0.43
N VAL A 347 -6.39 -15.46 -0.68
CA VAL A 347 -7.21 -16.16 -1.70
C VAL A 347 -8.71 -15.97 -1.43
N SER A 348 -9.15 -16.16 -0.19
CA SER A 348 -10.57 -15.99 0.15
C SER A 348 -11.08 -14.55 -0.04
N TRP A 349 -10.23 -13.56 0.17
CA TRP A 349 -10.58 -12.16 -0.11
C TRP A 349 -10.58 -11.86 -1.61
N ALA A 350 -9.69 -12.48 -2.38
CA ALA A 350 -9.74 -12.39 -3.84
C ALA A 350 -11.02 -13.01 -4.42
N VAL A 351 -11.49 -14.13 -3.87
CA VAL A 351 -12.80 -14.69 -4.21
C VAL A 351 -13.90 -13.67 -3.99
N LYS A 352 -13.90 -13.00 -2.81
CA LYS A 352 -14.85 -11.93 -2.51
C LYS A 352 -14.72 -10.76 -3.48
N SER A 353 -13.50 -10.33 -3.78
CA SER A 353 -13.25 -9.24 -4.74
C SER A 353 -13.85 -9.54 -6.11
N ILE A 354 -13.60 -10.75 -6.62
CA ILE A 354 -14.11 -11.20 -7.92
C ILE A 354 -15.63 -11.27 -7.91
N TRP A 355 -16.21 -11.82 -6.85
CA TRP A 355 -17.65 -11.87 -6.67
C TRP A 355 -18.28 -10.48 -6.71
N GLU A 356 -17.83 -9.57 -5.83
CA GLU A 356 -18.35 -8.20 -5.71
C GLU A 356 -18.15 -7.39 -7.00
N TYR A 357 -17.06 -7.63 -7.71
CA TYR A 357 -16.80 -6.99 -8.99
C TYR A 357 -17.85 -7.31 -10.05
N TYR A 358 -18.38 -8.55 -10.05
CA TYR A 358 -19.40 -9.00 -10.99
C TYR A 358 -20.83 -8.83 -10.48
N ALA A 359 -21.09 -9.09 -9.19
CA ALA A 359 -22.40 -8.97 -8.57
C ALA A 359 -22.79 -7.53 -8.31
N THR A 360 -21.81 -6.64 -8.14
CA THR A 360 -22.01 -5.24 -7.71
C THR A 360 -22.56 -5.14 -6.29
N TRP A 361 -23.35 -4.11 -5.97
CA TRP A 361 -23.82 -3.83 -4.60
C TRP A 361 -25.05 -4.64 -4.18
N PHE A 362 -25.85 -5.16 -5.13
CA PHE A 362 -27.05 -5.91 -4.86
C PHE A 362 -26.85 -7.39 -5.20
N HIS A 363 -26.90 -8.25 -4.18
CA HIS A 363 -26.52 -9.65 -4.30
C HIS A 363 -27.68 -10.59 -4.64
N PHE A 364 -28.92 -10.10 -4.70
CA PHE A 364 -30.14 -10.87 -4.94
C PHE A 364 -30.48 -11.88 -3.83
N ASP A 365 -29.81 -11.81 -2.69
CA ASP A 365 -30.02 -12.72 -1.56
C ASP A 365 -31.11 -12.22 -0.62
N ARG A 366 -31.16 -10.88 -0.39
CA ARG A 366 -32.03 -10.27 0.63
C ARG A 366 -32.70 -9.02 0.10
N THR A 367 -34.03 -9.00 0.19
CA THR A 367 -34.81 -7.81 -0.15
C THR A 367 -34.44 -6.59 0.69
N SER A 368 -33.94 -6.79 1.92
CA SER A 368 -33.50 -5.72 2.80
C SER A 368 -32.31 -4.91 2.28
N GLU A 369 -31.50 -5.46 1.36
CA GLU A 369 -30.43 -4.71 0.69
C GLU A 369 -30.90 -3.51 -0.11
N LEU A 370 -32.17 -3.49 -0.52
CA LEU A 370 -32.78 -2.36 -1.22
C LEU A 370 -33.06 -1.14 -0.31
N TYR A 371 -32.96 -1.31 1.00
CA TYR A 371 -33.38 -0.29 1.96
C TYR A 371 -32.21 0.16 2.84
N ALA A 372 -32.26 1.41 3.29
CA ALA A 372 -31.21 2.02 4.11
C ALA A 372 -31.21 1.56 5.59
N THR A 373 -32.16 0.72 6.00
CA THR A 373 -32.24 0.23 7.38
C THR A 373 -31.14 -0.82 7.62
N PRO A 374 -30.17 -0.57 8.49
CA PRO A 374 -29.13 -1.54 8.79
C PRO A 374 -29.70 -2.71 9.61
N GLN A 375 -29.07 -3.88 9.53
CA GLN A 375 -29.47 -5.04 10.34
C GLN A 375 -29.36 -4.75 11.85
N SER A 376 -28.42 -3.91 12.27
CA SER A 376 -28.26 -3.48 13.66
C SER A 376 -29.48 -2.73 14.22
N ALA A 377 -30.35 -2.18 13.38
CA ALA A 377 -31.54 -1.44 13.83
C ALA A 377 -32.54 -2.27 14.65
N VAL A 378 -32.45 -3.59 14.59
CA VAL A 378 -33.33 -4.50 15.34
C VAL A 378 -32.59 -5.29 16.44
N LEU A 379 -31.29 -5.02 16.66
CA LEU A 379 -30.50 -5.75 17.67
C LEU A 379 -31.00 -5.50 19.09
N ASP A 380 -31.38 -4.27 19.42
CA ASP A 380 -31.94 -3.93 20.75
C ASP A 380 -33.26 -4.66 20.99
N ASP A 381 -34.10 -4.79 19.96
CA ASP A 381 -35.38 -5.55 20.06
C ASP A 381 -35.07 -7.04 20.28
N LEU A 382 -34.11 -7.61 19.57
CA LEU A 382 -33.65 -8.98 19.75
C LEU A 382 -33.06 -9.21 21.14
N ALA A 383 -32.27 -8.26 21.64
CA ALA A 383 -31.69 -8.29 22.98
C ALA A 383 -32.79 -8.38 24.06
N GLY A 384 -33.91 -7.71 23.86
CA GLY A 384 -35.05 -7.74 24.80
C GLY A 384 -35.77 -9.08 24.90
N ILE A 385 -35.60 -10.00 23.96
CA ILE A 385 -36.29 -11.31 23.91
C ILE A 385 -35.33 -12.50 24.06
N ILE A 386 -34.02 -12.32 24.01
CA ILE A 386 -33.01 -13.37 24.15
C ILE A 386 -32.61 -13.47 25.63
N ASP A 387 -32.54 -14.69 26.16
CA ASP A 387 -32.00 -14.98 27.48
C ASP A 387 -30.45 -14.86 27.42
N ALA A 388 -29.89 -14.03 28.29
CA ALA A 388 -28.44 -13.75 28.30
C ALA A 388 -27.61 -15.01 28.60
N ASP A 389 -28.06 -15.88 29.54
CA ASP A 389 -27.37 -17.11 29.88
C ASP A 389 -27.36 -18.10 28.72
N ALA A 390 -28.48 -18.14 27.98
CA ALA A 390 -28.59 -18.96 26.76
C ALA A 390 -27.64 -18.45 25.65
N ALA A 391 -27.52 -17.12 25.48
CA ALA A 391 -26.62 -16.50 24.54
C ALA A 391 -25.15 -16.82 24.88
N LEU A 392 -24.73 -16.64 26.12
CA LEU A 392 -23.40 -17.00 26.61
C LEU A 392 -23.09 -18.48 26.40
N SER A 393 -24.06 -19.35 26.71
CA SER A 393 -23.90 -20.80 26.54
C SER A 393 -23.69 -21.18 25.07
N LEU A 394 -24.42 -20.54 24.15
CA LEU A 394 -24.28 -20.79 22.71
C LEU A 394 -22.90 -20.34 22.17
N VAL A 395 -22.42 -19.18 22.61
CA VAL A 395 -21.06 -18.71 22.23
C VAL A 395 -20.01 -19.69 22.73
N ARG A 396 -20.08 -20.13 24.00
CA ARG A 396 -19.15 -21.13 24.56
C ARG A 396 -19.21 -22.48 23.81
N GLU A 397 -20.40 -22.92 23.42
CA GLU A 397 -20.56 -24.14 22.61
C GLU A 397 -19.84 -24.01 21.26
N LYS A 398 -19.94 -22.86 20.59
CA LYS A 398 -19.22 -22.61 19.34
C LYS A 398 -17.71 -22.63 19.52
N LEU A 399 -17.21 -22.01 20.56
CA LEU A 399 -15.77 -22.05 20.90
C LEU A 399 -15.28 -23.48 21.17
N GLN A 400 -16.04 -24.27 21.93
CA GLN A 400 -15.69 -25.69 22.21
C GLN A 400 -15.65 -26.53 20.93
N ARG A 401 -16.47 -26.21 19.93
CA ARG A 401 -16.46 -26.86 18.61
C ARG A 401 -15.38 -26.32 17.69
N SER A 402 -14.55 -25.41 18.15
CA SER A 402 -13.55 -24.72 17.32
C SER A 402 -14.17 -23.98 16.14
N GLU A 403 -15.31 -23.31 16.36
CA GLU A 403 -16.06 -22.50 15.39
C GLU A 403 -16.01 -20.99 15.76
N PRO A 404 -14.83 -20.34 15.91
CA PRO A 404 -14.72 -18.97 16.44
C PRO A 404 -15.36 -17.93 15.52
N GLU A 405 -15.43 -18.15 14.19
CA GLU A 405 -16.11 -17.25 13.26
C GLU A 405 -17.63 -17.20 13.54
N GLN A 406 -18.24 -18.34 13.86
CA GLN A 406 -19.66 -18.38 14.25
C GLN A 406 -19.88 -17.79 15.65
N ALA A 407 -18.94 -18.02 16.56
CA ALA A 407 -18.96 -17.39 17.88
C ALA A 407 -18.88 -15.85 17.78
N LEU A 408 -18.02 -15.33 16.88
CA LEU A 408 -17.92 -13.90 16.61
C LEU A 408 -19.24 -13.32 16.09
N LEU A 409 -19.87 -13.98 15.10
CA LEU A 409 -21.15 -13.53 14.55
C LEU A 409 -22.24 -13.46 15.64
N LEU A 410 -22.28 -14.43 16.57
CA LEU A 410 -23.21 -14.40 17.70
C LEU A 410 -22.93 -13.21 18.63
N LEU A 411 -21.64 -12.95 18.94
CA LEU A 411 -21.26 -11.79 19.76
C LEU A 411 -21.61 -10.46 19.10
N GLU A 412 -21.49 -10.36 17.77
CA GLU A 412 -21.88 -9.17 17.02
C GLU A 412 -23.41 -8.97 17.00
N ILE A 413 -24.20 -10.07 16.97
CA ILE A 413 -25.66 -10.00 17.12
C ILE A 413 -26.04 -9.57 18.55
N PHE A 414 -25.27 -9.98 19.55
CA PHE A 414 -25.49 -9.64 20.96
C PHE A 414 -24.80 -8.33 21.37
N GLU A 415 -24.39 -7.48 20.45
CA GLU A 415 -23.67 -6.23 20.75
C GLU A 415 -24.47 -5.27 21.64
N GLY A 416 -25.83 -5.37 21.66
CA GLY A 416 -26.69 -4.70 22.60
C GLY A 416 -26.55 -5.15 24.07
N PHE A 417 -25.83 -6.27 24.33
CA PHE A 417 -25.50 -6.79 25.66
C PHE A 417 -24.10 -6.38 26.14
N ASP A 418 -23.45 -5.42 25.51
CA ASP A 418 -22.04 -5.00 25.74
C ASP A 418 -21.70 -4.66 27.22
N LYS A 419 -22.67 -4.57 28.08
CA LYS A 419 -22.48 -4.30 29.52
C LYS A 419 -22.30 -5.56 30.38
N GLU A 420 -22.45 -6.75 29.80
CA GLU A 420 -22.24 -7.99 30.54
C GLU A 420 -20.75 -8.40 30.47
N PRO A 421 -20.03 -8.39 31.59
CA PRO A 421 -18.60 -8.71 31.63
C PRO A 421 -18.25 -10.05 30.98
N ASP A 422 -19.13 -11.06 31.15
CA ASP A 422 -18.93 -12.40 30.61
C ASP A 422 -18.92 -12.43 29.07
N LEU A 423 -19.73 -11.58 28.38
CA LEU A 423 -19.71 -11.47 26.92
C LEU A 423 -18.41 -10.83 26.44
N MET A 424 -17.90 -9.87 27.17
CA MET A 424 -16.61 -9.22 26.84
C MET A 424 -15.43 -10.19 27.04
N GLU A 425 -15.45 -11.03 28.08
CA GLU A 425 -14.44 -12.09 28.27
C GLU A 425 -14.49 -13.09 27.10
N LEU A 426 -15.68 -13.53 26.71
CA LEU A 426 -15.85 -14.39 25.54
C LEU A 426 -15.40 -13.73 24.24
N ARG A 427 -15.62 -12.43 24.07
CA ARG A 427 -15.13 -11.68 22.91
C ARG A 427 -13.59 -11.71 22.84
N VAL A 428 -12.91 -11.53 23.96
CA VAL A 428 -11.43 -11.66 24.04
C VAL A 428 -11.00 -13.08 23.67
N GLU A 429 -11.70 -14.10 24.15
CA GLU A 429 -11.38 -15.49 23.83
C GLU A 429 -11.57 -15.81 22.34
N VAL A 430 -12.70 -15.42 21.75
CA VAL A 430 -13.01 -15.59 20.33
C VAL A 430 -11.96 -14.92 19.45
N LEU A 431 -11.67 -13.62 19.72
CA LEU A 431 -10.68 -12.88 18.97
C LEU A 431 -9.28 -13.46 19.10
N SER A 432 -8.94 -14.02 20.29
CA SER A 432 -7.65 -14.70 20.49
C SER A 432 -7.52 -15.97 19.66
N GLN A 433 -8.58 -16.80 19.56
CA GLN A 433 -8.58 -17.98 18.71
C GLN A 433 -8.51 -17.61 17.22
N LEU A 434 -9.23 -16.58 16.78
CA LEU A 434 -9.14 -16.08 15.40
C LEU A 434 -7.73 -15.58 15.07
N ARG A 435 -7.12 -14.84 15.98
CA ARG A 435 -5.76 -14.37 15.83
C ARG A 435 -4.74 -15.51 15.73
N GLU A 436 -4.88 -16.53 16.58
CA GLU A 436 -4.03 -17.71 16.50
C GLU A 436 -4.13 -18.40 15.14
N ARG A 437 -5.34 -18.55 14.60
CA ARG A 437 -5.55 -19.08 13.25
C ARG A 437 -4.93 -18.21 12.16
N ALA A 438 -5.09 -16.90 12.27
CA ALA A 438 -4.52 -15.95 11.32
C ALA A 438 -2.99 -16.02 11.27
N THR A 439 -2.31 -16.43 12.36
CA THR A 439 -0.85 -16.61 12.34
C THR A 439 -0.40 -17.73 11.41
N VAL A 440 -1.25 -18.70 11.10
CA VAL A 440 -0.92 -19.80 10.18
C VAL A 440 -0.77 -19.31 8.75
N THR A 441 -1.65 -18.38 8.32
CA THR A 441 -1.55 -17.74 7.00
C THR A 441 -0.57 -16.59 7.00
N GLY A 442 -0.33 -15.97 8.18
CA GLY A 442 0.59 -14.86 8.36
C GLY A 442 0.17 -13.58 7.62
N ASN A 443 -1.15 -13.40 7.35
CA ASN A 443 -1.62 -12.21 6.67
C ASN A 443 -1.55 -10.99 7.60
N ASP A 444 -0.74 -10.01 7.22
CA ASP A 444 -0.42 -8.83 8.02
C ASP A 444 -1.65 -8.00 8.38
N TYR A 445 -2.52 -7.73 7.41
CA TYR A 445 -3.71 -6.91 7.62
C TYR A 445 -4.72 -7.57 8.55
N GLU A 446 -4.93 -8.89 8.40
CA GLU A 446 -5.80 -9.66 9.29
C GLU A 446 -5.27 -9.63 10.73
N LEU A 447 -3.98 -9.84 10.90
CA LEU A 447 -3.32 -9.82 12.23
C LEU A 447 -3.42 -8.44 12.89
N TYR A 448 -3.13 -7.35 12.18
CA TYR A 448 -3.26 -5.99 12.73
C TYR A 448 -4.69 -5.66 13.13
N TRP A 449 -5.65 -6.04 12.29
CA TRP A 449 -7.06 -5.84 12.62
C TRP A 449 -7.44 -6.58 13.89
N LEU A 450 -7.12 -7.87 13.99
CA LEU A 450 -7.43 -8.70 15.16
C LEU A 450 -6.72 -8.20 16.42
N ASP A 451 -5.48 -7.75 16.32
CA ASP A 451 -4.77 -7.14 17.44
C ASP A 451 -5.43 -5.85 17.92
N SER A 452 -5.90 -5.00 17.00
CA SER A 452 -6.65 -3.79 17.35
C SER A 452 -7.96 -4.11 18.06
N GLU A 453 -8.72 -5.10 17.57
CA GLU A 453 -9.99 -5.52 18.18
C GLU A 453 -9.77 -6.16 19.56
N LEU A 454 -8.73 -6.98 19.71
CA LEU A 454 -8.33 -7.55 21.00
C LEU A 454 -7.97 -6.47 22.02
N GLU A 455 -7.23 -5.44 21.61
CA GLU A 455 -6.88 -4.33 22.49
C GLU A 455 -8.12 -3.57 22.94
N LYS A 456 -9.06 -3.29 22.03
CA LYS A 456 -10.35 -2.66 22.36
C LYS A 456 -11.14 -3.49 23.37
N ALA A 457 -11.29 -4.80 23.12
CA ALA A 457 -12.04 -5.70 23.98
C ALA A 457 -11.41 -5.77 25.39
N ARG A 458 -10.08 -5.88 25.49
CA ARG A 458 -9.35 -5.89 26.76
C ARG A 458 -9.48 -4.58 27.53
N ARG A 459 -9.45 -3.43 26.84
CA ARG A 459 -9.68 -2.12 27.47
C ARG A 459 -11.09 -1.98 28.03
N ALA A 460 -12.08 -2.50 27.31
CA ALA A 460 -13.48 -2.48 27.78
C ALA A 460 -13.68 -3.32 29.05
N LEU A 461 -12.97 -4.45 29.21
CA LEU A 461 -12.99 -5.26 30.43
C LEU A 461 -12.38 -4.54 31.66
N LEU A 462 -11.54 -3.53 31.46
CA LEU A 462 -10.88 -2.80 32.53
C LEU A 462 -11.68 -1.57 33.01
N GLN A 463 -12.75 -1.22 32.32
CA GLN A 463 -13.66 -0.09 32.63
C GLN A 463 -14.90 -0.56 33.37
#